data_6a0f382c688c53ede7e0b98ea7a396b2
#
_entry.id   6a0f382c688c53ede7e0b98ea7a396b2
#
_cell.length_a   1.000
_cell.length_b   1.000
_cell.length_c   1.000
_cell.angle_alpha   90.00
_cell.angle_beta   90.00
_cell.angle_gamma   90.00
#
_symmetry.space_group_name_H-M   'P 1'
#
loop_
_entity.id
_entity.type
_entity.pdbx_description
1 polymer ?
#
loop_
_entity_poly.entity_id
_entity_poly.type
_entity_poly.pdbx_seq_one_letter_code
_entity_poly.pdbx_strand_id
1 'polypeptide(L)'
;MTAALLEAHRAIRKYSTTWYVPVTTMPAGLNEALSSAYLLMRAIDEIEDHPELLPKEKDVLLCGISSVLQERCRPEDFKAVLADTSVPLPEVSLRIGEWAALAPPQIAPRIRETFATMAERMGGWALHGWHIHTERDLDRYTYAVAGTLVLLLSDLWSWYDGTRSDRTLGVGYGRALQAVNIYQDKGEDLGRGVDFWPDGWDAARLRGYAMRELHRADRYLAQLPAHGPAYRFCSRPLAAAWRTIRAGPGP
;
A
#
# COMPACT_ATOMS: atom_id res chain seq x y z
N MET A 1 16.30 13.99 13.94
CA MET A 1 14.92 13.50 13.68
C MET A 1 13.93 14.55 14.17
N THR A 2 13.01 15.00 13.33
CA THR A 2 12.01 16.03 13.68
C THR A 2 10.90 15.45 14.55
N ALA A 3 10.16 16.31 15.28
CA ALA A 3 9.00 15.88 16.07
C ALA A 3 7.95 15.18 15.17
N ALA A 4 7.69 15.72 13.97
CA ALA A 4 6.77 15.15 13.00
C ALA A 4 7.15 13.72 12.57
N LEU A 5 8.45 13.46 12.34
CA LEU A 5 8.92 12.13 11.97
C LEU A 5 8.83 11.15 13.15
N LEU A 6 9.01 11.61 14.39
CA LEU A 6 8.79 10.78 15.58
C LEU A 6 7.33 10.35 15.71
N GLU A 7 6.39 11.28 15.48
CA GLU A 7 4.96 10.97 15.46
C GLU A 7 4.61 9.98 14.33
N ALA A 8 5.18 10.18 13.14
CA ALA A 8 5.03 9.24 12.04
C ALA A 8 5.49 7.82 12.41
N HIS A 9 6.66 7.68 13.06
CA HIS A 9 7.16 6.38 13.52
C HIS A 9 6.24 5.73 14.56
N ARG A 10 5.65 6.52 15.47
CA ARG A 10 4.66 6.00 16.43
C ARG A 10 3.41 5.50 15.72
N ALA A 11 2.91 6.26 14.75
CA ALA A 11 1.78 5.85 13.93
C ALA A 11 2.08 4.59 13.14
N ILE A 12 3.23 4.50 12.44
CA ILE A 12 3.63 3.29 11.70
C ILE A 12 3.66 2.08 12.62
N ARG A 13 4.23 2.21 13.82
CA ARG A 13 4.32 1.11 14.80
C ARG A 13 2.93 0.63 15.26
N LYS A 14 1.97 1.55 15.39
CA LYS A 14 0.57 1.24 15.76
C LYS A 14 -0.12 0.40 14.69
N TYR A 15 0.12 0.70 13.39
CA TYR A 15 -0.59 0.10 12.27
C TYR A 15 0.15 -1.05 11.57
N SER A 16 1.46 -1.26 11.84
CA SER A 16 2.21 -2.36 11.21
C SER A 16 3.40 -2.83 12.01
N THR A 17 3.43 -4.12 12.24
CA THR A 17 4.62 -4.83 12.73
C THR A 17 5.61 -5.15 11.60
N THR A 18 5.10 -5.37 10.38
CA THR A 18 5.91 -5.74 9.21
C THR A 18 6.72 -4.57 8.66
N TRP A 19 6.09 -3.40 8.50
CA TRP A 19 6.69 -2.24 7.84
C TRP A 19 7.43 -1.28 8.77
N TYR A 20 7.22 -1.37 10.07
CA TYR A 20 7.86 -0.48 11.05
C TYR A 20 9.39 -0.46 10.89
N VAL A 21 10.04 -1.61 10.99
CA VAL A 21 11.51 -1.69 10.89
C VAL A 21 12.01 -1.31 9.49
N PRO A 22 11.47 -1.86 8.39
CA PRO A 22 11.89 -1.45 7.05
C PRO A 22 11.84 0.06 6.81
N VAL A 23 10.81 0.76 7.27
CA VAL A 23 10.67 2.21 7.08
C VAL A 23 11.59 2.99 8.00
N THR A 24 11.54 2.71 9.31
CA THR A 24 12.17 3.56 10.33
C THR A 24 13.69 3.44 10.39
N THR A 25 14.28 2.40 9.80
CA THR A 25 15.72 2.20 9.71
C THR A 25 16.36 2.77 8.44
N MET A 26 15.58 3.44 7.60
CA MET A 26 16.10 4.07 6.39
C MET A 26 16.90 5.34 6.70
N PRO A 27 17.84 5.71 5.83
CA PRO A 27 18.59 6.97 5.94
C PRO A 27 17.66 8.18 5.87
N ALA A 28 18.14 9.31 6.40
CA ALA A 28 17.43 10.60 6.32
C ALA A 28 17.07 10.96 4.87
N GLY A 29 15.95 11.61 4.66
CA GLY A 29 15.35 11.87 3.37
C GLY A 29 14.51 10.69 2.88
N LEU A 30 15.09 9.50 2.78
CA LEU A 30 14.37 8.29 2.40
C LEU A 30 13.40 7.82 3.50
N ASN A 31 13.79 8.00 4.77
CA ASN A 31 12.92 7.70 5.91
C ASN A 31 11.66 8.58 5.88
N GLU A 32 11.80 9.88 5.67
CA GLU A 32 10.69 10.83 5.54
C GLU A 32 9.78 10.47 4.36
N ALA A 33 10.36 10.18 3.20
CA ALA A 33 9.61 9.79 2.00
C ALA A 33 8.82 8.50 2.20
N LEU A 34 9.43 7.47 2.78
CA LEU A 34 8.78 6.19 3.05
C LEU A 34 7.77 6.26 4.18
N SER A 35 8.01 7.08 5.21
CA SER A 35 7.04 7.33 6.29
C SER A 35 5.80 8.02 5.74
N SER A 36 5.98 9.06 4.91
CA SER A 36 4.88 9.72 4.20
C SER A 36 4.10 8.73 3.34
N ALA A 37 4.79 7.98 2.48
CA ALA A 37 4.17 7.02 1.59
C ALA A 37 3.38 5.94 2.34
N TYR A 38 3.95 5.34 3.37
CA TYR A 38 3.28 4.32 4.17
C TYR A 38 2.03 4.86 4.87
N LEU A 39 2.11 6.05 5.47
CA LEU A 39 0.99 6.61 6.23
C LEU A 39 -0.11 7.16 5.32
N LEU A 40 0.22 7.65 4.12
CA LEU A 40 -0.78 7.98 3.10
C LEU A 40 -1.53 6.73 2.63
N MET A 41 -0.79 5.66 2.33
CA MET A 41 -1.40 4.37 1.99
C MET A 41 -2.36 3.93 3.11
N ARG A 42 -1.87 3.89 4.35
CA ARG A 42 -2.66 3.40 5.47
C ARG A 42 -3.89 4.27 5.75
N ALA A 43 -3.78 5.59 5.61
CA ALA A 43 -4.91 6.50 5.78
C ALA A 43 -6.02 6.27 4.76
N ILE A 44 -5.67 5.95 3.52
CA ILE A 44 -6.59 5.60 2.43
C ILE A 44 -7.22 4.23 2.68
N ASP A 45 -6.42 3.24 3.03
CA ASP A 45 -6.80 1.87 3.35
C ASP A 45 -7.87 1.82 4.47
N GLU A 46 -7.64 2.55 5.57
CA GLU A 46 -8.56 2.61 6.71
C GLU A 46 -9.93 3.21 6.35
N ILE A 47 -10.03 4.06 5.34
CA ILE A 47 -11.31 4.56 4.83
C ILE A 47 -11.97 3.51 3.95
N GLU A 48 -11.19 2.86 3.09
CA GLU A 48 -11.69 1.82 2.20
C GLU A 48 -12.21 0.61 3.01
N ASP A 49 -11.45 0.14 3.98
CA ASP A 49 -11.78 -0.99 4.84
C ASP A 49 -12.82 -0.66 5.94
N HIS A 50 -13.21 0.61 6.10
CA HIS A 50 -14.06 1.04 7.23
C HIS A 50 -15.39 0.29 7.25
N PRO A 51 -15.74 -0.39 8.36
CA PRO A 51 -16.90 -1.29 8.39
C PRO A 51 -18.25 -0.57 8.35
N GLU A 52 -18.31 0.67 8.82
CA GLU A 52 -19.58 1.42 8.96
C GLU A 52 -19.80 2.44 7.83
N LEU A 53 -18.78 2.78 7.03
CA LEU A 53 -18.94 3.67 5.88
C LEU A 53 -19.64 2.95 4.73
N LEU A 54 -20.67 3.60 4.18
CA LEU A 54 -21.34 3.10 2.98
C LEU A 54 -20.42 3.20 1.75
N PRO A 55 -20.58 2.32 0.74
CA PRO A 55 -19.76 2.37 -0.48
C PRO A 55 -19.67 3.74 -1.14
N LYS A 56 -20.78 4.47 -1.20
CA LYS A 56 -20.83 5.84 -1.75
C LYS A 56 -20.06 6.85 -0.90
N GLU A 57 -20.09 6.70 0.42
CA GLU A 57 -19.33 7.58 1.32
C GLU A 57 -17.84 7.34 1.18
N LYS A 58 -17.41 6.09 1.08
CA LYS A 58 -16.02 5.71 0.78
C LYS A 58 -15.55 6.34 -0.52
N ASP A 59 -16.32 6.23 -1.59
CA ASP A 59 -16.01 6.80 -2.89
C ASP A 59 -15.86 8.32 -2.81
N VAL A 60 -16.81 9.01 -2.19
CA VAL A 60 -16.78 10.48 -2.03
C VAL A 60 -15.55 10.95 -1.25
N LEU A 61 -15.24 10.29 -0.13
CA LEU A 61 -14.08 10.62 0.70
C LEU A 61 -12.76 10.35 -0.04
N LEU A 62 -12.64 9.20 -0.69
CA LEU A 62 -11.43 8.82 -1.39
C LEU A 62 -11.19 9.66 -2.65
N CYS A 63 -12.23 10.00 -3.41
CA CYS A 63 -12.15 10.95 -4.52
C CYS A 63 -11.80 12.37 -4.03
N GLY A 64 -12.35 12.80 -2.89
CA GLY A 64 -12.00 14.08 -2.26
C GLY A 64 -10.52 14.12 -1.85
N ILE A 65 -10.00 13.06 -1.21
CA ILE A 65 -8.58 12.92 -0.88
C ILE A 65 -7.73 12.97 -2.15
N SER A 66 -8.13 12.26 -3.21
CA SER A 66 -7.43 12.27 -4.50
C SER A 66 -7.32 13.69 -5.05
N SER A 67 -8.42 14.45 -5.06
CA SER A 67 -8.44 15.84 -5.53
C SER A 67 -7.49 16.73 -4.73
N VAL A 68 -7.51 16.65 -3.39
CA VAL A 68 -6.61 17.43 -2.54
C VAL A 68 -5.14 17.09 -2.80
N LEU A 69 -4.81 15.81 -2.99
CA LEU A 69 -3.44 15.36 -3.28
C LEU A 69 -2.94 15.89 -4.64
N GLN A 70 -3.82 16.03 -5.62
CA GLN A 70 -3.51 16.54 -6.97
C GLN A 70 -3.39 18.05 -7.02
N GLU A 71 -4.05 18.77 -6.11
CA GLU A 71 -4.06 20.24 -6.08
C GLU A 71 -2.95 20.79 -5.16
N ARG A 72 -3.33 21.57 -4.16
CA ARG A 72 -2.43 22.30 -3.26
C ARG A 72 -1.92 21.44 -2.09
N CYS A 73 -2.60 20.33 -1.79
CA CYS A 73 -2.24 19.38 -0.74
C CYS A 73 -2.02 20.04 0.63
N ARG A 74 -2.89 20.97 1.02
CA ARG A 74 -2.81 21.65 2.31
C ARG A 74 -3.54 20.84 3.38
N PRO A 75 -3.05 20.81 4.64
CA PRO A 75 -3.70 20.05 5.72
C PRO A 75 -5.16 20.45 5.97
N GLU A 76 -5.51 21.74 5.80
CA GLU A 76 -6.88 22.23 5.97
C GLU A 76 -7.83 21.73 4.88
N ASP A 77 -7.36 21.50 3.66
CA ASP A 77 -8.18 20.97 2.57
C ASP A 77 -8.58 19.51 2.86
N PHE A 78 -7.67 18.71 3.41
CA PHE A 78 -8.00 17.35 3.88
C PHE A 78 -9.02 17.38 5.03
N LYS A 79 -8.86 18.30 5.98
CA LYS A 79 -9.83 18.44 7.09
C LYS A 79 -11.22 18.76 6.56
N ALA A 80 -11.33 19.60 5.55
CA ALA A 80 -12.62 19.92 4.93
C ALA A 80 -13.27 18.70 4.28
N VAL A 81 -12.49 17.86 3.56
CA VAL A 81 -12.99 16.63 2.94
C VAL A 81 -13.44 15.61 4.00
N LEU A 82 -12.71 15.49 5.12
CA LEU A 82 -12.97 14.50 6.15
C LEU A 82 -13.98 14.94 7.21
N ALA A 83 -14.43 16.19 7.19
CA ALA A 83 -15.33 16.76 8.23
C ALA A 83 -16.77 16.26 8.09
N ASP A 84 -17.22 15.92 6.90
CA ASP A 84 -18.61 15.54 6.61
C ASP A 84 -18.78 14.01 6.56
N THR A 85 -18.44 13.36 7.67
CA THR A 85 -18.58 11.91 7.82
C THR A 85 -19.61 11.57 8.88
N SER A 86 -20.44 10.56 8.60
CA SER A 86 -21.46 10.06 9.52
C SER A 86 -20.89 9.26 10.69
N VAL A 87 -19.63 8.80 10.57
CA VAL A 87 -18.95 7.92 11.52
C VAL A 87 -17.54 8.42 11.83
N PRO A 88 -17.00 8.11 13.04
CA PRO A 88 -15.63 8.48 13.40
C PRO A 88 -14.60 7.78 12.53
N LEU A 89 -13.72 8.54 11.89
CA LEU A 89 -12.60 7.99 11.12
C LEU A 89 -11.40 7.68 12.02
N PRO A 90 -10.57 6.68 11.65
CA PRO A 90 -9.32 6.37 12.31
C PRO A 90 -8.36 7.58 12.34
N GLU A 91 -7.59 7.69 13.43
CA GLU A 91 -6.63 8.78 13.63
C GLU A 91 -5.66 8.96 12.45
N VAL A 92 -5.19 7.87 11.84
CA VAL A 92 -4.28 7.93 10.70
C VAL A 92 -4.92 8.61 9.50
N SER A 93 -6.20 8.39 9.26
CA SER A 93 -6.95 9.03 8.16
C SER A 93 -7.19 10.51 8.45
N LEU A 94 -7.55 10.87 9.69
CA LEU A 94 -7.75 12.27 10.09
C LEU A 94 -6.46 13.12 9.98
N ARG A 95 -5.29 12.50 10.10
CA ARG A 95 -3.99 13.16 10.03
C ARG A 95 -3.31 13.07 8.66
N ILE A 96 -4.04 12.69 7.60
CA ILE A 96 -3.48 12.46 6.25
C ILE A 96 -2.69 13.67 5.70
N GLY A 97 -3.13 14.89 5.99
CA GLY A 97 -2.43 16.11 5.61
C GLY A 97 -1.06 16.27 6.29
N GLU A 98 -0.92 15.82 7.55
CA GLU A 98 0.36 15.82 8.25
C GLU A 98 1.31 14.79 7.62
N TRP A 99 0.79 13.63 7.24
CA TRP A 99 1.58 12.58 6.57
C TRP A 99 2.05 13.00 5.19
N ALA A 100 1.21 13.69 4.43
CA ALA A 100 1.58 14.23 3.13
C ALA A 100 2.70 15.30 3.22
N ALA A 101 2.69 16.09 4.31
CA ALA A 101 3.70 17.13 4.54
C ALA A 101 5.09 16.59 4.94
N LEU A 102 5.21 15.31 5.31
CA LEU A 102 6.50 14.67 5.60
C LEU A 102 7.35 14.44 4.35
N ALA A 103 6.72 14.34 3.19
CA ALA A 103 7.41 14.02 1.94
C ALA A 103 8.45 15.10 1.59
N PRO A 104 9.72 14.73 1.31
CA PRO A 104 10.71 15.68 0.83
C PRO A 104 10.22 16.39 -0.45
N PRO A 105 10.38 17.73 -0.56
CA PRO A 105 9.80 18.51 -1.67
C PRO A 105 10.15 17.98 -3.07
N GLN A 106 11.35 17.42 -3.25
CA GLN A 106 11.84 16.93 -4.53
C GLN A 106 11.09 15.69 -5.04
N ILE A 107 10.53 14.87 -4.14
CA ILE A 107 9.83 13.63 -4.48
C ILE A 107 8.35 13.66 -4.07
N ALA A 108 7.93 14.68 -3.30
CA ALA A 108 6.54 14.84 -2.87
C ALA A 108 5.51 14.78 -4.01
N PRO A 109 5.72 15.41 -5.19
CA PRO A 109 4.77 15.30 -6.29
C PRO A 109 4.54 13.87 -6.74
N ARG A 110 5.59 13.05 -6.80
CA ARG A 110 5.49 11.65 -7.21
C ARG A 110 4.75 10.79 -6.17
N ILE A 111 4.98 11.05 -4.88
CA ILE A 111 4.26 10.38 -3.79
C ILE A 111 2.77 10.75 -3.88
N ARG A 112 2.44 12.02 -4.01
CA ARG A 112 1.06 12.51 -4.09
C ARG A 112 0.29 11.93 -5.28
N GLU A 113 0.90 11.94 -6.47
CA GLU A 113 0.31 11.34 -7.68
C GLU A 113 -0.04 9.85 -7.48
N THR A 114 0.88 9.09 -6.87
CA THR A 114 0.65 7.68 -6.61
C THR A 114 -0.55 7.46 -5.70
N PHE A 115 -0.66 8.20 -4.60
CA PHE A 115 -1.75 8.02 -3.64
C PHE A 115 -3.05 8.68 -4.07
N ALA A 116 -3.01 9.73 -4.88
CA ALA A 116 -4.20 10.26 -5.55
C ALA A 116 -4.84 9.20 -6.46
N THR A 117 -4.02 8.58 -7.31
CA THR A 117 -4.48 7.48 -8.18
C THR A 117 -4.98 6.27 -7.39
N MET A 118 -4.31 5.92 -6.29
CA MET A 118 -4.72 4.81 -5.43
C MET A 118 -6.07 5.09 -4.79
N ALA A 119 -6.25 6.28 -4.18
CA ALA A 119 -7.50 6.67 -3.53
C ALA A 119 -8.69 6.65 -4.51
N GLU A 120 -8.54 7.25 -5.69
CA GLU A 120 -9.58 7.24 -6.73
C GLU A 120 -9.98 5.81 -7.14
N ARG A 121 -9.00 4.93 -7.36
CA ARG A 121 -9.27 3.53 -7.72
C ARG A 121 -9.97 2.77 -6.61
N MET A 122 -9.54 2.94 -5.36
CA MET A 122 -10.16 2.28 -4.20
C MET A 122 -11.58 2.78 -3.99
N GLY A 123 -11.85 4.09 -4.17
CA GLY A 123 -13.20 4.64 -4.16
C GLY A 123 -14.10 3.98 -5.21
N GLY A 124 -13.63 3.93 -6.45
CA GLY A 124 -14.36 3.27 -7.54
C GLY A 124 -14.63 1.78 -7.29
N TRP A 125 -13.67 1.05 -6.71
CA TRP A 125 -13.85 -0.35 -6.33
C TRP A 125 -14.87 -0.49 -5.20
N ALA A 126 -14.78 0.33 -4.16
CA ALA A 126 -15.74 0.33 -3.05
C ALA A 126 -17.17 0.59 -3.54
N LEU A 127 -17.33 1.51 -4.50
CA LEU A 127 -18.65 1.86 -5.07
C LEU A 127 -19.26 0.74 -5.92
N HIS A 128 -18.45 0.05 -6.72
CA HIS A 128 -18.91 -0.97 -7.66
C HIS A 128 -18.89 -2.40 -7.09
N GLY A 129 -18.39 -2.57 -5.89
CA GLY A 129 -18.14 -3.87 -5.27
C GLY A 129 -16.84 -4.53 -5.74
N TRP A 130 -16.27 -5.34 -4.86
CA TRP A 130 -15.02 -6.06 -5.11
C TRP A 130 -15.31 -7.37 -5.86
N HIS A 131 -15.40 -7.31 -7.19
CA HIS A 131 -15.67 -8.49 -8.01
C HIS A 131 -14.41 -8.98 -8.71
N ILE A 132 -13.81 -10.05 -8.18
CA ILE A 132 -12.65 -10.72 -8.75
C ILE A 132 -13.10 -12.06 -9.36
N HIS A 133 -13.54 -12.04 -10.60
CA HIS A 133 -14.03 -13.24 -11.29
C HIS A 133 -12.93 -14.03 -11.99
N THR A 134 -11.89 -13.34 -12.46
CA THR A 134 -10.84 -13.93 -13.29
C THR A 134 -9.44 -13.64 -12.74
N GLU A 135 -8.42 -14.39 -13.19
CA GLU A 135 -7.01 -14.07 -12.92
C GLU A 135 -6.65 -12.65 -13.39
N ARG A 136 -7.26 -12.18 -14.48
CA ARG A 136 -7.04 -10.82 -14.97
C ARG A 136 -7.58 -9.75 -14.01
N ASP A 137 -8.69 -10.02 -13.34
CA ASP A 137 -9.23 -9.10 -12.33
C ASP A 137 -8.34 -9.08 -11.10
N LEU A 138 -7.85 -10.26 -10.66
CA LEU A 138 -6.86 -10.36 -9.60
C LEU A 138 -5.57 -9.61 -9.97
N ASP A 139 -5.09 -9.73 -11.20
CA ASP A 139 -3.95 -8.96 -11.72
C ASP A 139 -4.17 -7.45 -11.67
N ARG A 140 -5.36 -6.99 -12.04
CA ARG A 140 -5.72 -5.56 -11.99
C ARG A 140 -5.77 -5.04 -10.56
N TYR A 141 -6.41 -5.81 -9.68
CA TYR A 141 -6.52 -5.48 -8.27
C TYR A 141 -5.15 -5.40 -7.61
N THR A 142 -4.38 -6.48 -7.67
CA THR A 142 -3.04 -6.54 -7.04
C THR A 142 -2.06 -5.51 -7.63
N TYR A 143 -2.22 -5.15 -8.92
CA TYR A 143 -1.49 -4.03 -9.51
C TYR A 143 -1.90 -2.70 -8.88
N ALA A 144 -3.22 -2.45 -8.75
CA ALA A 144 -3.73 -1.17 -8.27
C ALA A 144 -3.33 -0.88 -6.81
N VAL A 145 -3.43 -1.89 -5.93
CA VAL A 145 -3.21 -1.72 -4.48
C VAL A 145 -1.76 -1.97 -4.03
N ALA A 146 -0.97 -2.72 -4.81
CA ALA A 146 0.39 -3.09 -4.41
C ALA A 146 1.44 -2.88 -5.51
N GLY A 147 1.15 -3.24 -6.76
CA GLY A 147 2.11 -3.08 -7.87
C GLY A 147 2.53 -1.62 -8.08
N THR A 148 1.58 -0.68 -8.01
CA THR A 148 1.84 0.76 -8.13
C THR A 148 2.71 1.30 -7.00
N LEU A 149 2.61 0.74 -5.79
CA LEU A 149 3.47 1.11 -4.66
C LEU A 149 4.93 0.73 -4.92
N VAL A 150 5.20 -0.41 -5.56
CA VAL A 150 6.57 -0.79 -5.90
C VAL A 150 7.12 0.04 -7.06
N LEU A 151 6.26 0.55 -7.94
CA LEU A 151 6.68 1.57 -8.92
C LEU A 151 7.10 2.86 -8.22
N LEU A 152 6.37 3.31 -7.21
CA LEU A 152 6.78 4.43 -6.37
C LEU A 152 8.12 4.13 -5.66
N LEU A 153 8.26 2.95 -5.05
CA LEU A 153 9.52 2.55 -4.41
C LEU A 153 10.69 2.61 -5.40
N SER A 154 10.50 2.15 -6.64
CA SER A 154 11.54 2.23 -7.69
C SER A 154 11.92 3.68 -8.00
N ASP A 155 10.95 4.61 -7.97
CA ASP A 155 11.22 6.04 -8.14
C ASP A 155 11.93 6.64 -6.90
N LEU A 156 11.58 6.20 -5.69
CA LEU A 156 12.26 6.60 -4.46
C LEU A 156 13.72 6.15 -4.42
N TRP A 157 14.00 4.90 -4.85
CA TRP A 157 15.37 4.41 -4.94
C TRP A 157 16.19 5.22 -5.96
N SER A 158 15.61 5.48 -7.14
CA SER A 158 16.25 6.27 -8.18
C SER A 158 16.52 7.71 -7.74
N TRP A 159 15.57 8.33 -7.05
CA TRP A 159 15.71 9.67 -6.49
C TRP A 159 16.77 9.74 -5.40
N TYR A 160 16.82 8.75 -4.52
CA TYR A 160 17.67 8.79 -3.34
C TYR A 160 19.15 8.55 -3.65
N ASP A 161 19.47 7.50 -4.37
CA ASP A 161 20.85 7.06 -4.62
C ASP A 161 21.12 6.62 -6.08
N GLY A 162 20.19 6.87 -6.99
CA GLY A 162 20.33 6.50 -8.40
C GLY A 162 20.09 5.00 -8.68
N THR A 163 19.66 4.22 -7.69
CA THR A 163 19.36 2.80 -7.89
C THR A 163 18.26 2.61 -8.93
N ARG A 164 18.58 1.88 -10.00
CA ARG A 164 17.63 1.51 -11.05
C ARG A 164 17.17 0.06 -10.84
N SER A 165 15.89 -0.19 -11.01
CA SER A 165 15.29 -1.52 -10.90
C SER A 165 14.38 -1.81 -12.10
N ASP A 166 14.21 -3.08 -12.43
CA ASP A 166 13.23 -3.51 -13.42
C ASP A 166 11.82 -3.28 -12.86
N ARG A 167 11.09 -2.36 -13.47
CA ARG A 167 9.75 -1.96 -13.02
C ARG A 167 8.72 -3.08 -13.20
N THR A 168 8.90 -3.95 -14.21
CA THR A 168 8.01 -5.11 -14.45
C THR A 168 8.17 -6.14 -13.33
N LEU A 169 9.41 -6.43 -12.94
CA LEU A 169 9.68 -7.30 -11.79
C LEU A 169 9.23 -6.65 -10.48
N GLY A 170 9.35 -5.31 -10.38
CA GLY A 170 8.81 -4.54 -9.24
C GLY A 170 7.30 -4.70 -9.09
N VAL A 171 6.54 -4.63 -10.17
CA VAL A 171 5.10 -4.94 -10.14
C VAL A 171 4.84 -6.36 -9.65
N GLY A 172 5.64 -7.34 -10.13
CA GLY A 172 5.58 -8.72 -9.64
C GLY A 172 5.85 -8.84 -8.14
N TYR A 173 6.81 -8.05 -7.61
CA TYR A 173 7.08 -7.99 -6.17
C TYR A 173 5.84 -7.51 -5.38
N GLY A 174 5.20 -6.43 -5.81
CA GLY A 174 3.98 -5.93 -5.16
C GLY A 174 2.83 -6.95 -5.22
N ARG A 175 2.58 -7.51 -6.41
CA ARG A 175 1.58 -8.58 -6.60
C ARG A 175 1.83 -9.78 -5.71
N ALA A 176 3.08 -10.20 -5.55
CA ALA A 176 3.45 -11.32 -4.72
C ALA A 176 3.04 -11.11 -3.26
N LEU A 177 3.38 -9.95 -2.68
CA LEU A 177 3.03 -9.65 -1.29
C LEU A 177 1.50 -9.61 -1.11
N GLN A 178 0.78 -8.96 -2.03
CA GLN A 178 -0.68 -8.88 -1.95
C GLN A 178 -1.34 -10.24 -2.15
N ALA A 179 -0.86 -11.06 -3.07
CA ALA A 179 -1.39 -12.41 -3.28
C ALA A 179 -1.19 -13.32 -2.06
N VAL A 180 -0.10 -13.14 -1.32
CA VAL A 180 0.14 -13.86 -0.06
C VAL A 180 -0.83 -13.39 1.03
N ASN A 181 -1.12 -12.09 1.13
CA ASN A 181 -2.14 -11.56 2.05
C ASN A 181 -3.52 -12.16 1.72
N ILE A 182 -3.96 -12.05 0.46
CA ILE A 182 -5.23 -12.63 -0.01
C ILE A 182 -5.33 -14.14 0.30
N TYR A 183 -4.22 -14.86 0.18
CA TYR A 183 -4.18 -16.29 0.50
C TYR A 183 -4.35 -16.55 1.99
N GLN A 184 -3.74 -15.72 2.83
CA GLN A 184 -3.75 -15.85 4.29
C GLN A 184 -5.09 -15.42 4.90
N ASP A 185 -5.64 -14.31 4.41
CA ASP A 185 -6.70 -13.54 5.08
C ASP A 185 -8.10 -13.87 4.53
N LYS A 186 -8.25 -14.94 3.72
CA LYS A 186 -9.53 -15.32 3.07
C LYS A 186 -10.72 -15.35 4.04
N GLY A 187 -10.55 -15.92 5.22
CA GLY A 187 -11.63 -16.03 6.21
C GLY A 187 -12.07 -14.66 6.74
N GLU A 188 -11.12 -13.77 6.97
CA GLU A 188 -11.36 -12.40 7.41
C GLU A 188 -12.04 -11.58 6.30
N ASP A 189 -11.55 -11.68 5.06
CA ASP A 189 -12.12 -10.99 3.90
C ASP A 189 -13.57 -11.41 3.65
N LEU A 190 -13.86 -12.70 3.68
CA LEU A 190 -15.23 -13.22 3.57
C LEU A 190 -16.12 -12.73 4.70
N GLY A 191 -15.60 -12.62 5.92
CA GLY A 191 -16.30 -12.04 7.07
C GLY A 191 -16.70 -10.57 6.87
N ARG A 192 -15.96 -9.84 6.05
CA ARG A 192 -16.25 -8.45 5.61
C ARG A 192 -17.12 -8.40 4.35
N GLY A 193 -17.52 -9.53 3.78
CA GLY A 193 -18.33 -9.60 2.56
C GLY A 193 -17.54 -9.43 1.26
N VAL A 194 -16.23 -9.60 1.31
CA VAL A 194 -15.32 -9.46 0.14
C VAL A 194 -14.68 -10.80 -0.19
N ASP A 195 -14.71 -11.21 -1.45
CA ASP A 195 -13.93 -12.36 -1.94
C ASP A 195 -12.94 -11.91 -3.03
N PHE A 196 -11.66 -11.96 -2.70
CA PHE A 196 -10.57 -11.64 -3.64
C PHE A 196 -10.12 -12.85 -4.46
N TRP A 197 -10.74 -14.02 -4.30
CA TRP A 197 -10.38 -15.20 -5.07
C TRP A 197 -11.17 -15.24 -6.37
N PRO A 198 -10.51 -15.45 -7.54
CA PRO A 198 -11.21 -15.67 -8.80
C PRO A 198 -12.19 -16.85 -8.74
N ASP A 199 -13.27 -16.76 -9.49
CA ASP A 199 -14.31 -17.77 -9.52
C ASP A 199 -13.73 -19.18 -9.75
N GLY A 200 -14.16 -20.12 -8.91
CA GLY A 200 -13.74 -21.51 -8.98
C GLY A 200 -12.27 -21.77 -8.61
N TRP A 201 -11.56 -20.79 -8.04
CA TRP A 201 -10.22 -21.03 -7.55
C TRP A 201 -10.25 -21.68 -6.17
N ASP A 202 -9.39 -22.68 -6.00
CA ASP A 202 -9.06 -23.26 -4.70
C ASP A 202 -7.73 -22.71 -4.15
N ALA A 203 -7.41 -23.12 -2.94
CA ALA A 203 -6.17 -22.70 -2.26
C ALA A 203 -4.90 -23.09 -3.05
N ALA A 204 -4.92 -24.23 -3.74
CA ALA A 204 -3.78 -24.69 -4.51
C ALA A 204 -3.52 -23.77 -5.73
N ARG A 205 -4.59 -23.32 -6.40
CA ARG A 205 -4.51 -22.45 -7.56
C ARG A 205 -4.05 -21.03 -7.17
N LEU A 206 -4.61 -20.45 -6.09
CA LEU A 206 -4.17 -19.15 -5.60
C LEU A 206 -2.73 -19.20 -5.09
N ARG A 207 -2.36 -20.28 -4.37
CA ARG A 207 -0.97 -20.51 -3.97
C ARG A 207 -0.03 -20.57 -5.17
N GLY A 208 -0.43 -21.25 -6.25
CA GLY A 208 0.33 -21.30 -7.50
C GLY A 208 0.55 -19.92 -8.11
N TYR A 209 -0.48 -19.09 -8.13
CA TYR A 209 -0.39 -17.68 -8.56
C TYR A 209 0.59 -16.90 -7.69
N ALA A 210 0.43 -16.94 -6.37
CA ALA A 210 1.31 -16.25 -5.44
C ALA A 210 2.78 -16.68 -5.59
N MET A 211 3.04 -17.98 -5.77
CA MET A 211 4.40 -18.50 -5.97
C MET A 211 5.03 -18.00 -7.28
N ARG A 212 4.27 -17.89 -8.38
CA ARG A 212 4.79 -17.31 -9.65
C ARG A 212 5.25 -15.87 -9.44
N GLU A 213 4.44 -15.07 -8.74
CA GLU A 213 4.78 -13.68 -8.44
C GLU A 213 5.93 -13.57 -7.43
N LEU A 214 6.03 -14.45 -6.44
CA LEU A 214 7.16 -14.53 -5.51
C LEU A 214 8.48 -14.80 -6.22
N HIS A 215 8.51 -15.66 -7.24
CA HIS A 215 9.71 -15.85 -8.06
C HIS A 215 10.10 -14.60 -8.86
N ARG A 216 9.12 -13.79 -9.30
CA ARG A 216 9.41 -12.46 -9.88
C ARG A 216 9.97 -11.51 -8.85
N ALA A 217 9.45 -11.57 -7.62
CA ALA A 217 9.93 -10.78 -6.48
C ALA A 217 11.38 -11.15 -6.10
N ASP A 218 11.76 -12.42 -6.12
CA ASP A 218 13.14 -12.85 -5.92
C ASP A 218 14.07 -12.25 -7.00
N ARG A 219 13.63 -12.27 -8.27
CA ARG A 219 14.39 -11.67 -9.37
C ARG A 219 14.49 -10.14 -9.24
N TYR A 220 13.44 -9.47 -8.75
CA TYR A 220 13.48 -8.05 -8.42
C TYR A 220 14.52 -7.76 -7.34
N LEU A 221 14.47 -8.50 -6.23
CA LEU A 221 15.41 -8.33 -5.13
C LEU A 221 16.86 -8.58 -5.55
N ALA A 222 17.11 -9.57 -6.41
CA ALA A 222 18.43 -9.92 -6.90
C ALA A 222 19.11 -8.82 -7.74
N GLN A 223 18.34 -7.89 -8.31
CA GLN A 223 18.87 -6.76 -9.08
C GLN A 223 19.24 -5.55 -8.20
N LEU A 224 18.72 -5.50 -6.98
CA LEU A 224 18.97 -4.38 -6.10
C LEU A 224 20.40 -4.47 -5.54
N PRO A 225 21.10 -3.33 -5.39
CA PRO A 225 22.44 -3.31 -4.82
C PRO A 225 22.48 -3.99 -3.46
N ALA A 226 23.28 -5.03 -3.32
CA ALA A 226 23.44 -5.75 -2.07
C ALA A 226 23.77 -4.79 -0.93
N HIS A 227 23.11 -4.94 0.21
CA HIS A 227 23.22 -4.05 1.38
C HIS A 227 22.77 -2.59 1.18
N GLY A 228 22.31 -2.20 -0.01
CA GLY A 228 21.71 -0.89 -0.27
C GLY A 228 20.37 -0.71 0.46
N PRO A 229 19.86 0.54 0.58
CA PRO A 229 18.58 0.83 1.21
C PRO A 229 17.43 0.03 0.59
N ALA A 230 17.35 -0.01 -0.73
CA ALA A 230 16.32 -0.74 -1.48
C ALA A 230 16.31 -2.23 -1.14
N TYR A 231 17.47 -2.89 -1.12
CA TYR A 231 17.60 -4.30 -0.74
C TYR A 231 17.15 -4.54 0.69
N ARG A 232 17.62 -3.73 1.65
CA ARG A 232 17.24 -3.86 3.07
C ARG A 232 15.75 -3.69 3.29
N PHE A 233 15.12 -2.76 2.57
CA PHE A 233 13.68 -2.53 2.64
C PHE A 233 12.89 -3.74 2.13
N CYS A 234 13.26 -4.28 0.96
CA CYS A 234 12.49 -5.31 0.27
C CYS A 234 12.76 -6.74 0.79
N SER A 235 13.94 -7.02 1.34
CA SER A 235 14.33 -8.39 1.70
C SER A 235 13.49 -9.01 2.82
N ARG A 236 13.15 -8.25 3.86
CA ARG A 236 12.39 -8.76 5.02
C ARG A 236 10.94 -9.11 4.69
N PRO A 237 10.15 -8.22 4.04
CA PRO A 237 8.79 -8.56 3.63
C PRO A 237 8.74 -9.77 2.68
N LEU A 238 9.67 -9.86 1.73
CA LEU A 238 9.74 -11.00 0.82
C LEU A 238 10.03 -12.31 1.55
N ALA A 239 10.97 -12.30 2.50
CA ALA A 239 11.26 -13.47 3.31
C ALA A 239 10.06 -13.87 4.20
N ALA A 240 9.30 -12.91 4.70
CA ALA A 240 8.06 -13.17 5.44
C ALA A 240 7.01 -13.82 4.52
N ALA A 241 6.77 -13.26 3.34
CA ALA A 241 5.82 -13.80 2.36
C ALA A 241 6.15 -15.24 1.97
N TRP A 242 7.43 -15.56 1.76
CA TRP A 242 7.86 -16.93 1.52
C TRP A 242 7.59 -17.87 2.69
N ARG A 243 7.75 -17.41 3.93
CA ARG A 243 7.41 -18.23 5.11
C ARG A 243 5.91 -18.51 5.17
N THR A 244 5.08 -17.49 4.99
CA THR A 244 3.62 -17.63 4.99
C THR A 244 3.15 -18.62 3.94
N ILE A 245 3.57 -18.48 2.69
CA ILE A 245 3.11 -19.36 1.61
C ILE A 245 3.56 -20.81 1.76
N ARG A 246 4.69 -21.05 2.45
CA ARG A 246 5.20 -22.40 2.77
C ARG A 246 4.47 -23.05 3.94
N ALA A 247 4.05 -22.26 4.92
CA ALA A 247 3.31 -22.74 6.09
C ALA A 247 1.88 -23.22 5.73
N GLY A 248 1.33 -22.74 4.60
CA GLY A 248 -0.06 -23.01 4.22
C GLY A 248 -1.02 -21.94 4.75
N PRO A 249 -2.33 -22.05 4.40
CA PRO A 249 -3.33 -21.17 4.95
C PRO A 249 -3.41 -21.33 6.47
N GLY A 250 -3.62 -20.22 7.17
CA GLY A 250 -3.91 -20.27 8.60
C GLY A 250 -5.16 -21.12 8.90
N PRO A 251 -5.31 -21.58 10.14
CA PRO A 251 -6.47 -22.34 10.56
C PRO A 251 -7.76 -21.52 10.45
#